data_5b591659f7ef27c7caa1904db647c071
#
_entry.id   5b591659f7ef27c7caa1904db647c071
#
_cell.length_a   1.000
_cell.length_b   1.000
_cell.length_c   1.000
_cell.angle_alpha   90.00
_cell.angle_beta   90.00
_cell.angle_gamma   90.00
#
_symmetry.space_group_name_H-M   'P 1'
#
loop_
_entity.id
_entity.type
_entity.pdbx_description
1 polymer ?
#
loop_
_entity_poly.entity_id
_entity_poly.type
_entity_poly.pdbx_seq_one_letter_code
_entity_poly.pdbx_strand_id
1 'polypeptide(L)' 'MTDDERAEIATFGYERARDELVNVVKMLEQGGMDLDDSLALWERGETLAARCEQHLAGARKRVEDALANRPDSD' A
#
# COMPACT_ATOMS: atom_id res chain seq x y z
N MET A 1 3.54 -0.27 -16.03
CA MET A 1 4.33 0.03 -14.82
C MET A 1 5.69 -0.60 -14.92
N THR A 2 6.72 0.13 -14.57
CA THR A 2 8.10 -0.34 -14.70
C THR A 2 8.59 -0.98 -13.40
N ASP A 3 9.68 -1.75 -13.49
CA ASP A 3 10.32 -2.31 -12.30
C ASP A 3 10.88 -1.21 -11.40
N ASP A 4 11.30 -0.09 -11.98
CA ASP A 4 11.79 1.06 -11.20
C ASP A 4 10.69 1.66 -10.33
N GLU A 5 9.48 1.77 -10.85
CA GLU A 5 8.34 2.26 -10.08
C GLU A 5 8.00 1.32 -8.92
N ARG A 6 8.03 0.01 -9.18
CA ARG A 6 7.79 -0.98 -8.14
C ARG A 6 8.85 -0.92 -7.05
N ALA A 7 10.12 -0.79 -7.44
CA ALA A 7 11.21 -0.68 -6.50
C ALA A 7 11.09 0.59 -5.65
N GLU A 8 10.67 1.70 -6.25
CA GLU A 8 10.43 2.94 -5.53
C GLU A 8 9.31 2.78 -4.51
N ILE A 9 8.17 2.23 -4.93
CA ILE A 9 7.02 2.01 -4.04
C ILE A 9 7.40 1.09 -2.88
N ALA A 10 8.28 0.11 -3.11
CA ALA A 10 8.76 -0.78 -2.07
C ALA A 10 9.51 -0.04 -0.95
N THR A 11 9.95 1.19 -1.18
CA THR A 11 10.61 2.01 -0.16
C THR A 11 9.66 2.91 0.61
N PHE A 12 8.39 3.01 0.19
CA PHE A 12 7.44 3.93 0.81
C PHE A 12 7.06 3.47 2.21
N GLY A 13 6.97 4.44 3.14
CA GLY A 13 6.31 4.20 4.41
C GLY A 13 4.80 4.07 4.20
N TYR A 14 4.11 3.64 5.24
CA TYR A 14 2.68 3.39 5.15
C TYR A 14 1.90 4.63 4.75
N GLU A 15 2.14 5.76 5.41
CA GLU A 15 1.36 6.97 5.16
C GLU A 15 1.52 7.46 3.72
N ARG A 16 2.75 7.44 3.21
CA ARG A 16 2.99 7.82 1.83
C ARG A 16 2.30 6.88 0.84
N ALA A 17 2.41 5.58 1.07
CA ALA A 17 1.76 4.61 0.19
C ALA A 17 0.24 4.79 0.21
N ARG A 18 -0.33 5.02 1.38
CA ARG A 18 -1.75 5.24 1.55
C ARG A 18 -2.21 6.52 0.85
N ASP A 19 -1.49 7.61 1.04
CA ASP A 19 -1.85 8.90 0.44
C ASP A 19 -1.81 8.82 -1.09
N GLU A 20 -0.79 8.19 -1.65
CA GLU A 20 -0.71 8.03 -3.09
C GLU A 20 -1.79 7.10 -3.62
N LEU A 21 -2.13 6.06 -2.87
CA LEU A 21 -3.23 5.17 -3.25
C LEU A 21 -4.56 5.91 -3.29
N VAL A 22 -4.83 6.76 -2.31
CA VAL A 22 -6.04 7.59 -2.29
C VAL A 22 -6.10 8.47 -3.54
N ASN A 23 -4.97 9.07 -3.92
CA ASN A 23 -4.91 9.89 -5.13
C ASN A 23 -5.18 9.09 -6.39
N VAL A 24 -4.63 7.88 -6.49
CA VAL A 24 -4.88 6.98 -7.62
C VAL A 24 -6.37 6.66 -7.72
N VAL A 25 -7.00 6.32 -6.61
CA VAL A 25 -8.43 6.00 -6.59
C VAL A 25 -9.25 7.20 -7.05
N LYS A 26 -8.93 8.40 -6.57
CA LYS A 26 -9.63 9.62 -6.98
C LYS A 26 -9.52 9.86 -8.48
N MET A 27 -8.33 9.68 -9.04
CA MET A 27 -8.13 9.87 -10.47
C MET A 27 -8.93 8.85 -11.29
N LEU A 28 -8.97 7.60 -10.84
CA LEU A 28 -9.76 6.56 -11.51
C LEU A 28 -11.26 6.86 -11.42
N GLU A 29 -11.73 7.35 -10.28
CA GLU A 29 -13.13 7.70 -10.10
C GLU A 29 -13.57 8.87 -10.98
N GLN A 30 -12.68 9.82 -11.23
CA GLN A 30 -12.98 10.96 -12.10
C GLN A 30 -13.22 10.51 -13.55
N GLY A 31 -12.53 9.46 -13.98
CA GLY A 31 -12.62 8.99 -15.34
C GLY A 31 -11.98 9.94 -16.34
N GLY A 32 -12.33 9.77 -17.60
CA GLY A 32 -11.85 10.65 -18.68
C GLY A 32 -10.48 10.31 -19.23
N MET A 33 -9.82 9.29 -18.69
CA MET A 33 -8.57 8.80 -19.23
C MET A 33 -8.83 7.73 -20.30
N ASP A 34 -7.87 7.57 -21.22
CA ASP A 34 -7.97 6.46 -22.14
C ASP A 34 -7.69 5.13 -21.40
N LEU A 35 -7.92 4.02 -22.07
CA LEU A 35 -7.81 2.70 -21.46
C LEU A 35 -6.39 2.41 -20.99
N ASP A 36 -5.39 2.73 -21.79
CA ASP A 36 -3.99 2.45 -21.44
C ASP A 36 -3.57 3.20 -20.19
N ASP A 37 -3.94 4.49 -20.09
CA ASP A 37 -3.63 5.30 -18.92
C ASP A 37 -4.36 4.79 -17.69
N SER A 38 -5.61 4.39 -17.84
CA SER A 38 -6.39 3.83 -16.73
C SER A 38 -5.78 2.54 -16.21
N LEU A 39 -5.33 1.66 -17.12
CA LEU A 39 -4.69 0.40 -16.73
C LEU A 39 -3.37 0.63 -16.01
N ALA A 40 -2.55 1.56 -16.52
CA ALA A 40 -1.28 1.89 -15.87
C ALA A 40 -1.51 2.43 -14.46
N LEU A 41 -2.49 3.29 -14.31
CA LEU A 41 -2.84 3.87 -13.00
C LEU A 41 -3.39 2.80 -12.05
N TRP A 42 -4.20 1.89 -12.57
CA TRP A 42 -4.73 0.77 -11.79
C TRP A 42 -3.61 -0.15 -11.30
N GLU A 43 -2.63 -0.45 -12.16
CA GLU A 43 -1.48 -1.26 -11.77
C GLU A 43 -0.68 -0.58 -10.65
N ARG A 44 -0.49 0.73 -10.75
CA ARG A 44 0.19 1.48 -9.69
C ARG A 44 -0.61 1.38 -8.39
N GLY A 45 -1.92 1.51 -8.46
CA GLY A 45 -2.81 1.37 -7.31
C GLY A 45 -2.68 0.00 -6.64
N GLU A 46 -2.61 -1.05 -7.42
CA GLU A 46 -2.42 -2.41 -6.90
C GLU A 46 -1.10 -2.54 -6.14
N THR A 47 -0.03 -1.98 -6.68
CA THR A 47 1.29 -2.03 -6.04
C THR A 47 1.31 -1.21 -4.76
N LEU A 48 0.68 -0.04 -4.75
CA LEU A 48 0.55 0.78 -3.55
C LEU A 48 -0.28 0.06 -2.48
N ALA A 49 -1.37 -0.57 -2.87
CA ALA A 49 -2.21 -1.33 -1.95
C ALA A 49 -1.43 -2.49 -1.32
N ALA A 50 -0.64 -3.20 -2.12
CA ALA A 50 0.19 -4.28 -1.62
C ALA A 50 1.22 -3.76 -0.60
N ARG A 51 1.81 -2.59 -0.86
CA ARG A 51 2.76 -1.98 0.09
C ARG A 51 2.07 -1.61 1.40
N CYS A 52 0.87 -1.04 1.34
CA CYS A 52 0.08 -0.76 2.54
C CYS A 52 -0.19 -2.02 3.34
N GLU A 53 -0.58 -3.10 2.67
CA GLU A 53 -0.85 -4.37 3.34
C GLU A 53 0.40 -4.96 4.00
N GLN A 54 1.57 -4.82 3.39
CA GLN A 54 2.82 -5.23 4.00
C GLN A 54 3.06 -4.52 5.32
N HIS A 55 2.83 -3.22 5.37
CA HIS A 55 2.98 -2.44 6.61
C HIS A 55 1.97 -2.87 7.67
N LEU A 56 0.72 -3.08 7.27
CA LEU A 56 -0.32 -3.50 8.20
C LEU A 56 -0.05 -4.90 8.74
N ALA A 57 0.40 -5.82 7.91
CA ALA A 57 0.77 -7.16 8.34
C ALA A 57 1.93 -7.12 9.34
N GLY A 58 2.94 -6.29 9.09
CA GLY A 58 4.06 -6.10 10.00
C GLY A 58 3.62 -5.53 11.35
N ALA A 59 2.72 -4.54 11.32
CA ALA A 59 2.18 -3.95 12.54
C ALA A 59 1.36 -4.96 13.33
N ARG A 60 0.55 -5.75 12.63
CA ARG A 60 -0.26 -6.80 13.25
C ARG A 60 0.63 -7.83 13.95
N LYS A 61 1.71 -8.23 13.30
CA LYS A 61 2.65 -9.17 13.88
C LYS A 61 3.30 -8.61 15.15
N ARG A 62 3.65 -7.32 15.16
CA ARG A 62 4.23 -6.68 16.35
C ARG A 62 3.25 -6.71 17.52
N VAL A 63 1.99 -6.45 17.26
CA VAL A 63 0.96 -6.49 18.30
C VAL A 63 0.81 -7.92 18.83
N GLU A 64 0.75 -8.90 17.95
CA GLU A 64 0.65 -10.31 18.35
C GLU A 64 1.85 -10.74 19.20
N ASP A 65 3.07 -10.35 18.77
CA ASP A 65 4.28 -10.68 19.51
C ASP A 65 4.30 -10.01 20.88
N ALA A 66 3.90 -8.75 20.96
CA ALA A 66 3.83 -8.03 22.23
C ALA A 66 2.84 -8.68 23.19
N LEU A 67 1.68 -9.12 22.69
CA LEU A 67 0.70 -9.80 23.53
C LEU A 67 1.19 -11.17 23.97
N ALA A 68 1.89 -11.90 23.10
CA ALA A 68 2.44 -13.21 23.43
C ALA A 68 3.54 -13.14 24.48
N ASN A 69 4.29 -12.03 24.50
CA ASN A 69 5.43 -11.85 25.40
C ASN A 69 5.11 -10.99 26.63
N ARG A 70 3.82 -10.84 26.94
CA ARG A 70 3.44 -10.07 28.14
C ARG A 70 4.01 -10.74 29.39
N PRO A 71 4.71 -9.98 30.25
CA PRO A 71 5.33 -10.56 31.44
C PRO A 71 4.31 -11.03 32.48
N ASP A 72 3.11 -10.50 32.41
CA ASP A 72 2.02 -10.88 33.33
C ASP A 72 0.85 -11.36 32.55
N SER A 73 0.71 -12.66 32.47
CA SER A 73 -0.36 -13.29 31.72
C SER A 73 -1.52 -13.74 32.59
N ASP A 74 -1.50 -13.39 33.84
CA ASP A 74 -2.56 -13.74 34.75
C ASP A 74 -3.75 -12.83 34.68
#